data_7200c1474a06316c4dc6962da7b91540
#
_entry.id   7200c1474a06316c4dc6962da7b91540
#
_cell.length_a   1.000
_cell.length_b   1.000
_cell.length_c   1.000
_cell.angle_alpha   90.00
_cell.angle_beta   90.00
_cell.angle_gamma   90.00
#
_symmetry.space_group_name_H-M   'P 1'
#
loop_
_entity.id
_entity.type
_entity.pdbx_description
1 polymer ?
#
loop_
_entity_poly.entity_id
_entity_poly.type
_entity_poly.pdbx_seq_one_letter_code
_entity_poly.pdbx_strand_id
1 'polypeptide(L)'
;MRLIFSDEEFRIGRVSLPGFPLLFDSSGELIDPVFSFFVDRLLDAGGVQSRKSWPTYGYALLHYYRYLKRTGRAWDEQQVAGVPSIVASYRDWSIKDGISRSTTRDRVDLVCGFYEYAVKHGHIAKPPFSYSVTSRRVQGQHMPGKRSTAQPAPSVKVKVPKRLLKVLSVSVVGAFLGALTNRTHHLMARLQVETGIRVEELVSFPLRYVFDPRSRPEARHFFAVRLNPAVMETKGSVERVIHLPRKLMADLWAYAALERNKRSTSGQDPTPTLFVTAEGARFATRSVWEIYARTRKITGFHVNPHALRHTYATHTLAALSKVRNQGSALLYIRNRLGHSSVVTTSRYCHYVDDIAESLMAVYQSELFTALDELQQ
;
A
#
# COMPACT_ATOMS: atom_id res chain seq x y z
N MET A 1 -12.09 22.04 18.24
CA MET A 1 -11.45 21.59 16.98
C MET A 1 -12.32 20.57 16.30
N ARG A 2 -12.79 20.84 15.09
CA ARG A 2 -13.68 19.99 14.31
C ARG A 2 -13.13 19.88 12.88
N LEU A 3 -13.05 18.65 12.34
CA LEU A 3 -12.74 18.38 10.94
C LEU A 3 -14.04 18.03 10.23
N ILE A 4 -14.31 18.71 9.13
CA ILE A 4 -15.47 18.46 8.26
C ILE A 4 -14.90 18.16 6.87
N PHE A 5 -15.55 17.23 6.18
CA PHE A 5 -15.29 16.99 4.76
C PHE A 5 -16.43 17.61 3.96
N SER A 6 -16.04 18.40 2.97
CA SER A 6 -17.00 19.11 2.11
C SER A 6 -17.88 18.15 1.31
N ASP A 7 -19.06 18.60 0.95
CA ASP A 7 -20.01 17.97 0.05
C ASP A 7 -19.79 18.37 -1.42
N GLU A 8 -20.73 18.04 -2.27
CA GLU A 8 -20.70 18.36 -3.70
C GLU A 8 -20.97 19.86 -4.01
N GLU A 9 -21.53 20.59 -3.05
CA GLU A 9 -21.83 22.03 -3.21
C GLU A 9 -20.60 22.90 -2.95
N PHE A 10 -19.65 22.39 -2.17
CA PHE A 10 -18.42 23.12 -1.87
C PHE A 10 -17.56 23.30 -3.12
N ARG A 11 -17.22 24.54 -3.43
CA ARG A 11 -16.43 24.91 -4.61
C ARG A 11 -15.30 25.86 -4.26
N ILE A 12 -14.16 25.66 -4.92
CA ILE A 12 -13.09 26.66 -5.00
C ILE A 12 -13.03 27.10 -6.46
N GLY A 13 -13.36 28.39 -6.70
CA GLY A 13 -13.60 28.87 -8.04
C GLY A 13 -14.77 28.13 -8.72
N ARG A 14 -14.51 27.49 -9.87
CA ARG A 14 -15.52 26.72 -10.62
C ARG A 14 -15.48 25.21 -10.35
N VAL A 15 -14.57 24.75 -9.51
CA VAL A 15 -14.34 23.31 -9.29
C VAL A 15 -15.05 22.85 -8.04
N SER A 16 -15.94 21.86 -8.15
CA SER A 16 -16.55 21.16 -7.02
C SER A 16 -15.53 20.19 -6.39
N LEU A 17 -15.42 20.24 -5.08
CA LEU A 17 -14.39 19.53 -4.31
C LEU A 17 -14.99 18.69 -3.18
N PRO A 18 -15.84 17.70 -3.46
CA PRO A 18 -16.41 16.84 -2.43
C PRO A 18 -15.30 16.05 -1.74
N GLY A 19 -15.38 15.97 -0.41
CA GLY A 19 -14.40 15.31 0.44
C GLY A 19 -13.17 16.14 0.77
N PHE A 20 -13.15 17.46 0.44
CA PHE A 20 -12.06 18.34 0.80
C PHE A 20 -12.04 18.59 2.33
N PRO A 21 -10.89 18.49 3.01
CA PRO A 21 -10.82 18.66 4.46
C PRO A 21 -10.90 20.14 4.85
N LEU A 22 -11.78 20.45 5.80
CA LEU A 22 -11.95 21.75 6.40
C LEU A 22 -11.74 21.64 7.91
N LEU A 23 -10.75 22.33 8.45
CA LEU A 23 -10.43 22.28 9.87
C LEU A 23 -10.89 23.56 10.56
N PHE A 24 -11.80 23.38 11.54
CA PHE A 24 -12.35 24.46 12.35
C PHE A 24 -11.79 24.44 13.75
N ASP A 25 -11.62 25.61 14.32
CA ASP A 25 -11.21 25.77 15.70
C ASP A 25 -12.35 25.48 16.69
N SER A 26 -12.21 25.88 17.95
CA SER A 26 -13.24 25.67 18.99
C SER A 26 -14.35 26.72 18.98
N SER A 27 -14.15 27.86 18.35
CA SER A 27 -15.17 28.90 18.11
C SER A 27 -16.02 28.60 16.89
N GLY A 28 -15.58 27.67 16.05
CA GLY A 28 -16.24 27.32 14.79
C GLY A 28 -15.69 28.13 13.60
N GLU A 29 -14.57 28.81 13.78
CA GLU A 29 -13.88 29.51 12.70
C GLU A 29 -12.94 28.59 11.93
N LEU A 30 -12.86 28.79 10.61
CA LEU A 30 -11.95 28.07 9.73
C LEU A 30 -10.50 28.47 10.07
N ILE A 31 -9.61 27.51 10.18
CA ILE A 31 -8.18 27.77 10.43
C ILE A 31 -7.49 28.09 9.10
N ASP A 32 -7.43 29.37 8.75
CA ASP A 32 -6.94 29.86 7.45
C ASP A 32 -5.58 29.32 7.03
N PRO A 33 -4.53 29.30 7.86
CA PRO A 33 -3.24 28.74 7.43
C PRO A 33 -3.31 27.26 7.04
N VAL A 34 -4.21 26.50 7.69
CA VAL A 34 -4.42 25.08 7.38
C VAL A 34 -5.22 24.93 6.08
N PHE A 35 -6.25 25.76 5.88
CA PHE A 35 -7.04 25.75 4.67
C PHE A 35 -6.16 26.08 3.45
N SER A 36 -5.39 27.16 3.53
CA SER A 36 -4.47 27.58 2.48
C SER A 36 -3.42 26.52 2.16
N PHE A 37 -2.87 25.86 3.20
CA PHE A 37 -1.97 24.72 3.01
C PHE A 37 -2.66 23.54 2.32
N PHE A 38 -3.92 23.26 2.64
CA PHE A 38 -4.64 22.18 1.95
C PHE A 38 -4.89 22.53 0.49
N VAL A 39 -5.23 23.78 0.16
CA VAL A 39 -5.37 24.23 -1.23
C VAL A 39 -4.06 24.06 -1.99
N ASP A 40 -2.95 24.59 -1.50
CA ASP A 40 -1.64 24.43 -2.13
C ASP A 40 -1.28 22.95 -2.30
N ARG A 41 -1.38 22.17 -1.23
CA ARG A 41 -0.84 20.81 -1.20
C ARG A 41 -1.71 19.79 -1.92
N LEU A 42 -3.03 19.91 -1.84
CA LEU A 42 -3.96 18.93 -2.36
C LEU A 42 -4.46 19.26 -3.77
N LEU A 43 -4.40 20.55 -4.17
CA LEU A 43 -4.91 21.00 -5.47
C LEU A 43 -3.78 21.52 -6.38
N ASP A 44 -3.00 22.51 -5.93
CA ASP A 44 -2.10 23.25 -6.81
C ASP A 44 -0.76 22.56 -7.03
N ALA A 45 -0.14 22.03 -5.98
CA ALA A 45 1.21 21.44 -6.07
C ALA A 45 1.27 20.11 -6.84
N GLY A 46 0.13 19.53 -7.27
CA GLY A 46 0.06 18.29 -8.05
C GLY A 46 0.65 17.05 -7.32
N GLY A 47 1.10 17.21 -6.08
CA GLY A 47 1.76 16.14 -5.32
C GLY A 47 0.82 15.07 -4.78
N VAL A 48 -0.47 15.37 -4.65
CA VAL A 48 -1.51 14.45 -4.15
C VAL A 48 -2.51 14.16 -5.25
N GLN A 49 -2.20 13.18 -6.07
CA GLN A 49 -3.02 12.82 -7.24
C GLN A 49 -4.36 12.15 -6.91
N SER A 50 -4.57 11.71 -5.66
CA SER A 50 -5.76 10.95 -5.27
C SER A 50 -6.51 11.62 -4.12
N ARG A 51 -7.78 11.97 -4.36
CA ARG A 51 -8.70 12.47 -3.32
C ARG A 51 -8.85 11.50 -2.14
N LYS A 52 -8.61 10.20 -2.33
CA LYS A 52 -8.58 9.18 -1.25
C LYS A 52 -7.51 9.49 -0.18
N SER A 53 -6.52 10.32 -0.47
CA SER A 53 -5.48 10.74 0.50
C SER A 53 -5.87 11.96 1.32
N TRP A 54 -6.87 12.74 0.91
CA TRP A 54 -7.27 13.98 1.59
C TRP A 54 -7.63 13.79 3.06
N PRO A 55 -8.38 12.74 3.46
CA PRO A 55 -8.67 12.49 4.87
C PRO A 55 -7.41 12.31 5.72
N THR A 56 -6.33 11.74 5.17
CA THR A 56 -5.06 11.56 5.89
C THR A 56 -4.47 12.90 6.30
N TYR A 57 -4.51 13.89 5.40
CA TYR A 57 -4.05 15.25 5.68
C TYR A 57 -4.93 15.93 6.74
N GLY A 58 -6.26 15.86 6.59
CA GLY A 58 -7.20 16.42 7.54
C GLY A 58 -7.02 15.85 8.95
N TYR A 59 -6.99 14.53 9.08
CA TYR A 59 -6.83 13.88 10.38
C TYR A 59 -5.45 14.10 11.00
N ALA A 60 -4.39 14.23 10.20
CA ALA A 60 -3.06 14.50 10.75
C ALA A 60 -2.98 15.91 11.37
N LEU A 61 -3.49 16.95 10.69
CA LEU A 61 -3.52 18.30 11.24
C LEU A 61 -4.55 18.43 12.36
N LEU A 62 -5.73 17.81 12.28
CA LEU A 62 -6.66 17.75 13.42
C LEU A 62 -5.98 17.19 14.69
N HIS A 63 -5.22 16.12 14.55
CA HIS A 63 -4.52 15.50 15.69
C HIS A 63 -3.44 16.44 16.24
N TYR A 64 -2.72 17.14 15.36
CA TYR A 64 -1.73 18.12 15.78
C TYR A 64 -2.36 19.32 16.50
N TYR A 65 -3.41 19.91 15.96
CA TYR A 65 -4.11 21.04 16.57
C TYR A 65 -4.83 20.66 17.89
N ARG A 66 -5.30 19.42 18.02
CA ARG A 66 -5.79 18.90 19.32
C ARG A 66 -4.69 18.83 20.37
N TYR A 67 -3.48 18.42 19.97
CA TYR A 67 -2.31 18.45 20.85
C TYR A 67 -1.99 19.89 21.27
N LEU A 68 -1.95 20.85 20.35
CA LEU A 68 -1.72 22.26 20.64
C LEU A 68 -2.73 22.80 21.68
N LYS A 69 -4.02 22.55 21.43
CA LYS A 69 -5.08 22.95 22.36
C LYS A 69 -4.91 22.33 23.75
N ARG A 70 -4.57 21.03 23.81
CA ARG A 70 -4.37 20.32 25.06
C ARG A 70 -3.19 20.84 25.89
N THR A 71 -2.17 21.36 25.22
CA THR A 71 -0.95 21.87 25.84
C THR A 71 -0.94 23.39 25.99
N GLY A 72 -2.00 24.09 25.57
CA GLY A 72 -2.11 25.54 25.62
C GLY A 72 -1.10 26.26 24.72
N ARG A 73 -0.54 25.59 23.69
CA ARG A 73 0.46 26.14 22.78
C ARG A 73 -0.16 26.67 21.49
N ALA A 74 0.39 27.78 20.98
CA ALA A 74 0.02 28.31 19.68
C ALA A 74 0.82 27.63 18.56
N TRP A 75 0.23 27.45 17.38
CA TRP A 75 0.91 26.81 16.24
C TRP A 75 2.08 27.64 15.71
N ASP A 76 2.01 28.95 15.81
CA ASP A 76 2.99 29.96 15.38
C ASP A 76 3.98 30.37 16.50
N GLU A 77 3.96 29.65 17.60
CA GLU A 77 4.86 29.88 18.75
C GLU A 77 6.33 29.80 18.32
N GLN A 78 7.08 30.82 18.66
CA GLN A 78 8.50 30.89 18.36
C GLN A 78 9.30 29.87 19.14
N GLN A 79 10.26 29.24 18.47
CA GLN A 79 11.21 28.30 19.09
C GLN A 79 12.09 29.01 20.09
N VAL A 80 12.06 28.61 21.37
CA VAL A 80 12.97 29.07 22.41
C VAL A 80 14.20 28.17 22.48
N ALA A 81 15.39 28.76 22.58
CA ALA A 81 16.62 28.02 22.72
C ALA A 81 16.62 27.18 24.00
N GLY A 82 17.13 25.94 23.94
CA GLY A 82 17.19 25.03 25.09
C GLY A 82 15.87 24.29 25.40
N VAL A 83 14.76 24.62 24.70
CA VAL A 83 13.47 23.95 24.88
C VAL A 83 13.18 23.07 23.66
N PRO A 84 12.67 21.83 23.84
CA PRO A 84 12.24 21.00 22.72
C PRO A 84 11.21 21.73 21.86
N SER A 85 11.38 21.64 20.54
CA SER A 85 10.46 22.29 19.62
C SER A 85 9.03 21.75 19.78
N ILE A 86 8.04 22.57 19.42
CA ILE A 86 6.64 22.16 19.48
C ILE A 86 6.37 20.88 18.67
N VAL A 87 7.05 20.70 17.52
CA VAL A 87 6.93 19.51 16.68
C VAL A 87 7.65 18.30 17.30
N ALA A 88 8.80 18.50 17.96
CA ALA A 88 9.47 17.44 18.71
C ALA A 88 8.63 16.98 19.91
N SER A 89 8.07 17.93 20.66
CA SER A 89 7.17 17.63 21.79
C SER A 89 5.90 16.90 21.32
N TYR A 90 5.30 17.29 20.18
CA TYR A 90 4.18 16.59 19.57
C TYR A 90 4.53 15.16 19.17
N ARG A 91 5.71 14.96 18.55
CA ARG A 91 6.24 13.64 18.21
C ARG A 91 6.28 12.72 19.43
N ASP A 92 6.94 13.21 20.49
CA ASP A 92 7.19 12.42 21.69
C ASP A 92 5.88 12.15 22.46
N TRP A 93 5.01 13.15 22.54
CA TRP A 93 3.66 12.97 23.07
C TRP A 93 2.87 11.92 22.29
N SER A 94 2.88 11.96 20.95
CA SER A 94 2.16 11.00 20.11
C SER A 94 2.63 9.56 20.33
N ILE A 95 3.94 9.35 20.48
CA ILE A 95 4.51 8.03 20.78
C ILE A 95 4.10 7.56 22.18
N LYS A 96 4.13 8.46 23.16
CA LYS A 96 3.73 8.17 24.55
C LYS A 96 2.23 7.85 24.65
N ASP A 97 1.40 8.49 23.84
CA ASP A 97 -0.05 8.26 23.74
C ASP A 97 -0.40 6.95 22.96
N GLY A 98 0.60 6.10 22.66
CA GLY A 98 0.42 4.78 22.06
C GLY A 98 0.31 4.77 20.54
N ILE A 99 0.51 5.89 19.85
CA ILE A 99 0.48 5.95 18.40
C ILE A 99 1.72 5.27 17.81
N SER A 100 1.53 4.42 16.82
CA SER A 100 2.64 3.71 16.20
C SER A 100 3.69 4.69 15.65
N ARG A 101 4.99 4.34 15.77
CA ARG A 101 6.09 5.16 15.22
C ARG A 101 5.92 5.47 13.73
N SER A 102 5.35 4.55 12.96
CA SER A 102 5.08 4.76 11.53
C SER A 102 4.02 5.86 11.34
N THR A 103 2.90 5.78 12.05
CA THR A 103 1.83 6.79 11.99
C THR A 103 2.31 8.14 12.50
N THR A 104 3.10 8.14 13.59
CA THR A 104 3.70 9.36 14.13
C THR A 104 4.65 10.00 13.11
N ARG A 105 5.49 9.22 12.43
CA ARG A 105 6.35 9.74 11.37
C ARG A 105 5.55 10.41 10.27
N ASP A 106 4.54 9.71 9.74
CA ASP A 106 3.75 10.22 8.61
C ASP A 106 3.01 11.53 9.00
N ARG A 107 2.53 11.63 10.25
CA ARG A 107 1.94 12.86 10.79
C ARG A 107 2.97 13.97 10.99
N VAL A 108 4.13 13.66 11.56
CA VAL A 108 5.22 14.64 11.76
C VAL A 108 5.75 15.16 10.42
N ASP A 109 5.93 14.28 9.43
CA ASP A 109 6.35 14.69 8.09
C ASP A 109 5.32 15.66 7.45
N LEU A 110 4.02 15.43 7.67
CA LEU A 110 2.96 16.32 7.20
C LEU A 110 2.96 17.66 7.95
N VAL A 111 3.11 17.64 9.26
CA VAL A 111 3.21 18.86 10.10
C VAL A 111 4.45 19.67 9.71
N CYS A 112 5.59 19.04 9.45
CA CYS A 112 6.76 19.74 8.93
C CYS A 112 6.47 20.42 7.59
N GLY A 113 5.79 19.71 6.67
CA GLY A 113 5.37 20.30 5.40
C GLY A 113 4.41 21.48 5.55
N PHE A 114 3.52 21.45 6.54
CA PHE A 114 2.67 22.59 6.88
C PHE A 114 3.51 23.79 7.34
N TYR A 115 4.50 23.61 8.20
CA TYR A 115 5.39 24.68 8.62
C TYR A 115 6.28 25.21 7.51
N GLU A 116 6.77 24.36 6.63
CA GLU A 116 7.54 24.77 5.43
C GLU A 116 6.68 25.64 4.51
N TYR A 117 5.40 25.26 4.32
CA TYR A 117 4.42 26.06 3.62
C TYR A 117 4.20 27.43 4.29
N ALA A 118 3.99 27.43 5.63
CA ALA A 118 3.73 28.65 6.40
C ALA A 118 4.91 29.64 6.32
N VAL A 119 6.16 29.16 6.32
CA VAL A 119 7.36 30.00 6.10
C VAL A 119 7.36 30.56 4.67
N LYS A 120 7.16 29.70 3.67
CA LYS A 120 7.17 30.10 2.25
C LYS A 120 6.15 31.21 1.95
N HIS A 121 5.00 31.19 2.62
CA HIS A 121 3.92 32.15 2.42
C HIS A 121 3.87 33.30 3.46
N GLY A 122 4.91 33.42 4.28
CA GLY A 122 5.08 34.55 5.20
C GLY A 122 4.19 34.52 6.45
N HIS A 123 3.52 33.40 6.74
CA HIS A 123 2.73 33.26 7.98
C HIS A 123 3.62 33.24 9.25
N ILE A 124 4.82 32.73 9.12
CA ILE A 124 5.86 32.70 10.17
C ILE A 124 7.24 32.95 9.55
N ALA A 125 8.19 33.48 10.33
CA ALA A 125 9.51 33.81 9.84
C ALA A 125 10.43 32.57 9.65
N LYS A 126 10.28 31.55 10.50
CA LYS A 126 11.07 30.31 10.47
C LYS A 126 10.30 29.14 11.09
N PRO A 127 10.57 27.89 10.63
CA PRO A 127 9.88 26.73 11.20
C PRO A 127 10.35 26.47 12.63
N PRO A 128 9.52 25.88 13.51
CA PRO A 128 9.89 25.57 14.90
C PRO A 128 10.73 24.27 14.99
N PHE A 129 11.64 24.06 14.06
CA PHE A 129 12.59 22.97 14.05
C PHE A 129 13.81 23.32 13.17
N SER A 130 14.93 22.67 13.43
CA SER A 130 16.15 22.80 12.62
C SER A 130 16.22 21.73 11.53
N TYR A 131 17.11 21.92 10.56
CA TYR A 131 17.43 20.91 9.56
C TYR A 131 18.74 20.24 9.88
N SER A 132 18.80 18.93 9.71
CA SER A 132 20.04 18.15 9.78
C SER A 132 20.41 17.64 8.40
N VAL A 133 21.68 17.72 8.06
CA VAL A 133 22.20 17.13 6.82
C VAL A 133 22.35 15.64 7.05
N THR A 134 21.37 14.85 6.57
CA THR A 134 21.48 13.40 6.59
C THR A 134 22.12 12.91 5.30
N SER A 135 23.36 12.44 5.39
CA SER A 135 23.97 11.68 4.29
C SER A 135 23.23 10.36 4.14
N ARG A 136 22.30 10.27 3.17
CA ARG A 136 21.77 8.98 2.76
C ARG A 136 22.88 8.21 2.04
N ARG A 137 23.56 7.31 2.73
CA ARG A 137 24.29 6.23 2.05
C ARG A 137 23.23 5.41 1.29
N VAL A 138 23.16 5.59 -0.02
CA VAL A 138 22.44 4.68 -0.91
C VAL A 138 23.26 3.39 -0.94
N GLN A 139 22.87 2.44 -0.10
CA GLN A 139 23.42 1.09 -0.12
C GLN A 139 23.01 0.43 -1.45
N GLY A 140 23.94 0.20 -2.36
CA GLY A 140 23.74 -0.68 -3.51
C GLY A 140 23.72 -0.07 -4.90
N GLN A 141 24.47 1.01 -5.20
CA GLN A 141 24.89 1.29 -6.57
C GLN A 141 26.28 1.92 -6.59
N HIS A 142 27.29 1.12 -6.86
CA HIS A 142 28.56 1.62 -7.42
C HIS A 142 28.31 2.04 -8.88
N MET A 143 27.76 3.24 -9.06
CA MET A 143 27.93 3.99 -10.28
C MET A 143 28.92 5.11 -9.97
N PRO A 144 30.14 5.12 -10.57
CA PRO A 144 31.06 6.24 -10.41
C PRO A 144 30.42 7.47 -11.06
N GLY A 145 30.23 8.56 -10.30
CA GLY A 145 29.86 9.86 -10.86
C GLY A 145 28.62 10.56 -10.33
N LYS A 146 27.70 9.93 -9.58
CA LYS A 146 26.60 10.67 -8.92
C LYS A 146 26.95 10.99 -7.48
N ARG A 147 27.40 12.22 -7.23
CA ARG A 147 27.48 12.80 -5.89
C ARG A 147 26.08 12.74 -5.26
N SER A 148 25.96 12.03 -4.14
CA SER A 148 24.77 12.07 -3.30
C SER A 148 24.66 13.50 -2.76
N THR A 149 23.76 14.29 -3.32
CA THR A 149 23.39 15.58 -2.73
C THR A 149 22.64 15.28 -1.45
N ALA A 150 23.33 15.47 -0.32
CA ALA A 150 22.73 15.39 0.98
C ALA A 150 21.65 16.49 1.09
N GLN A 151 20.37 16.09 1.07
CA GLN A 151 19.28 17.05 1.24
C GLN A 151 19.06 17.30 2.74
N PRO A 152 18.94 18.57 3.15
CA PRO A 152 18.58 18.88 4.53
C PRO A 152 17.21 18.29 4.85
N ALA A 153 17.11 17.67 6.02
CA ALA A 153 15.87 17.08 6.50
C ALA A 153 15.53 17.60 7.89
N PRO A 154 14.23 17.83 8.23
CA PRO A 154 13.82 18.24 9.57
C PRO A 154 14.42 17.34 10.65
N SER A 155 15.06 17.94 11.67
CA SER A 155 15.72 17.21 12.76
C SER A 155 14.75 16.43 13.65
N VAL A 156 13.48 16.78 13.60
CA VAL A 156 12.37 16.18 14.41
C VAL A 156 11.86 14.85 13.86
N LYS A 157 12.43 14.32 12.77
CA LYS A 157 11.97 13.07 12.14
C LYS A 157 11.97 11.87 13.08
N VAL A 158 10.95 11.03 12.94
CA VAL A 158 10.81 9.77 13.67
C VAL A 158 11.61 8.67 12.98
N LYS A 159 12.54 8.06 13.71
CA LYS A 159 13.20 6.83 13.24
C LYS A 159 12.22 5.66 13.39
N VAL A 160 11.84 5.06 12.27
CA VAL A 160 10.98 3.87 12.24
C VAL A 160 11.86 2.67 11.90
N PRO A 161 11.90 1.64 12.75
CA PRO A 161 12.61 0.40 12.41
C PRO A 161 12.02 -0.19 11.11
N LYS A 162 12.89 -0.74 10.26
CA LYS A 162 12.44 -1.43 9.05
C LYS A 162 11.56 -2.61 9.48
N ARG A 163 10.26 -2.54 9.17
CA ARG A 163 9.39 -3.70 9.33
C ARG A 163 9.77 -4.74 8.29
N LEU A 164 10.02 -5.94 8.75
CA LEU A 164 10.13 -7.09 7.88
C LEU A 164 8.80 -7.28 7.14
N LEU A 165 8.87 -7.56 5.85
CA LEU A 165 7.68 -7.87 5.06
C LEU A 165 7.10 -9.19 5.57
N LYS A 166 5.78 -9.29 5.68
CA LYS A 166 5.13 -10.54 6.06
C LYS A 166 5.00 -11.42 4.82
N VAL A 167 5.93 -12.36 4.69
CA VAL A 167 5.90 -13.40 3.67
C VAL A 167 5.35 -14.68 4.31
N LEU A 168 4.44 -15.36 3.63
CA LEU A 168 3.82 -16.59 4.09
C LEU A 168 4.50 -17.77 3.44
N SER A 169 4.72 -18.85 4.18
CA SER A 169 5.16 -20.14 3.60
C SER A 169 4.04 -20.73 2.72
N VAL A 170 4.42 -21.65 1.82
CA VAL A 170 3.45 -22.35 0.96
C VAL A 170 2.40 -23.10 1.79
N SER A 171 2.83 -23.73 2.90
CA SER A 171 1.93 -24.44 3.82
C SER A 171 0.90 -23.51 4.47
N VAL A 172 1.31 -22.32 4.92
CA VAL A 172 0.40 -21.32 5.48
C VAL A 172 -0.57 -20.79 4.42
N VAL A 173 -0.11 -20.59 3.18
CA VAL A 173 -0.99 -20.23 2.06
C VAL A 173 -2.02 -21.32 1.81
N GLY A 174 -1.59 -22.59 1.78
CA GLY A 174 -2.49 -23.75 1.62
C GLY A 174 -3.55 -23.81 2.70
N ALA A 175 -3.15 -23.72 3.97
CA ALA A 175 -4.07 -23.72 5.12
C ALA A 175 -5.05 -22.53 5.06
N PHE A 176 -4.56 -21.34 4.68
CA PHE A 176 -5.40 -20.16 4.52
C PHE A 176 -6.45 -20.34 3.41
N LEU A 177 -6.04 -20.83 2.23
CA LEU A 177 -6.94 -21.09 1.13
C LEU A 177 -7.99 -22.17 1.46
N GLY A 178 -7.58 -23.24 2.15
CA GLY A 178 -8.46 -24.30 2.63
C GLY A 178 -9.51 -23.81 3.65
N ALA A 179 -9.19 -22.82 4.46
CA ALA A 179 -10.12 -22.21 5.41
C ALA A 179 -11.18 -21.29 4.74
N LEU A 180 -11.01 -20.92 3.48
CA LEU A 180 -11.95 -20.12 2.70
C LEU A 180 -12.96 -21.06 1.99
N THR A 181 -13.99 -21.50 2.70
CA THR A 181 -15.01 -22.42 2.18
C THR A 181 -15.92 -21.78 1.12
N ASN A 182 -16.11 -20.45 1.19
CA ASN A 182 -16.87 -19.73 0.16
C ASN A 182 -16.01 -19.61 -1.12
N ARG A 183 -16.51 -20.14 -2.24
CA ARG A 183 -15.80 -20.20 -3.50
C ARG A 183 -15.37 -18.81 -4.04
N THR A 184 -16.23 -17.79 -3.89
CA THR A 184 -15.87 -16.42 -4.27
C THR A 184 -14.66 -15.93 -3.49
N HIS A 185 -14.69 -16.10 -2.16
CA HIS A 185 -13.58 -15.66 -1.28
C HIS A 185 -12.29 -16.44 -1.57
N HIS A 186 -12.40 -17.73 -1.83
CA HIS A 186 -11.28 -18.59 -2.21
C HIS A 186 -10.65 -18.12 -3.52
N LEU A 187 -11.44 -17.86 -4.56
CA LEU A 187 -10.94 -17.39 -5.85
C LEU A 187 -10.36 -15.97 -5.77
N MET A 188 -10.94 -15.09 -4.96
CA MET A 188 -10.36 -13.77 -4.66
C MET A 188 -8.95 -13.89 -4.06
N ALA A 189 -8.79 -14.77 -3.09
CA ALA A 189 -7.50 -15.01 -2.42
C ALA A 189 -6.48 -15.65 -3.39
N ARG A 190 -6.90 -16.63 -4.19
CA ARG A 190 -6.07 -17.23 -5.23
C ARG A 190 -5.61 -16.21 -6.26
N LEU A 191 -6.50 -15.38 -6.76
CA LEU A 191 -6.13 -14.33 -7.71
C LEU A 191 -5.08 -13.39 -7.14
N GLN A 192 -5.16 -13.05 -5.85
CA GLN A 192 -4.14 -12.22 -5.20
C GLN A 192 -2.79 -12.94 -5.02
N VAL A 193 -2.79 -14.16 -4.52
CA VAL A 193 -1.53 -14.87 -4.21
C VAL A 193 -0.84 -15.40 -5.47
N GLU A 194 -1.61 -15.68 -6.54
CA GLU A 194 -1.06 -16.19 -7.80
C GLU A 194 -0.64 -15.09 -8.79
N THR A 195 -1.09 -13.82 -8.59
CA THR A 195 -0.79 -12.70 -9.51
C THR A 195 -0.21 -11.46 -8.82
N GLY A 196 -0.29 -11.38 -7.52
CA GLY A 196 0.18 -10.24 -6.74
C GLY A 196 -0.62 -8.94 -6.92
N ILE A 197 -1.87 -8.98 -7.41
CA ILE A 197 -2.71 -7.79 -7.56
C ILE A 197 -3.05 -7.15 -6.20
N ARG A 198 -3.31 -5.84 -6.21
CA ARG A 198 -3.73 -5.10 -5.01
C ARG A 198 -5.20 -5.37 -4.71
N VAL A 199 -5.62 -5.10 -3.47
CA VAL A 199 -7.01 -5.33 -3.06
C VAL A 199 -7.99 -4.42 -3.82
N GLU A 200 -7.61 -3.19 -4.12
CA GLU A 200 -8.41 -2.28 -4.96
C GLU A 200 -8.58 -2.83 -6.37
N GLU A 201 -7.53 -3.40 -6.94
CA GLU A 201 -7.53 -4.04 -8.26
C GLU A 201 -8.36 -5.33 -8.25
N LEU A 202 -8.31 -6.10 -7.15
CA LEU A 202 -9.10 -7.30 -6.98
C LEU A 202 -10.62 -7.01 -7.01
N VAL A 203 -11.07 -6.05 -6.19
CA VAL A 203 -12.50 -5.73 -6.10
C VAL A 203 -13.05 -4.99 -7.33
N SER A 204 -12.17 -4.40 -8.14
CA SER A 204 -12.51 -3.76 -9.41
C SER A 204 -12.14 -4.60 -10.63
N PHE A 205 -11.72 -5.85 -10.45
CA PHE A 205 -11.27 -6.70 -11.56
C PHE A 205 -12.38 -6.94 -12.56
N PRO A 206 -12.24 -6.49 -13.83
CA PRO A 206 -13.31 -6.56 -14.81
C PRO A 206 -13.65 -7.99 -15.20
N LEU A 207 -14.95 -8.30 -15.30
CA LEU A 207 -15.44 -9.59 -15.77
C LEU A 207 -14.89 -9.94 -17.18
N ARG A 208 -14.78 -8.95 -18.05
CA ARG A 208 -14.27 -9.13 -19.43
C ARG A 208 -12.82 -9.61 -19.55
N TYR A 209 -12.07 -9.61 -18.45
CA TYR A 209 -10.71 -10.16 -18.44
C TYR A 209 -10.68 -11.69 -18.28
N VAL A 210 -11.85 -12.26 -17.97
CA VAL A 210 -12.02 -13.71 -17.78
C VAL A 210 -12.71 -14.30 -19.02
N PHE A 211 -12.11 -15.34 -19.58
CA PHE A 211 -12.57 -16.02 -20.77
C PHE A 211 -12.31 -17.52 -20.67
N ASP A 212 -12.95 -18.31 -21.54
CA ASP A 212 -12.69 -19.75 -21.63
C ASP A 212 -11.23 -19.99 -22.08
N PRO A 213 -10.39 -20.59 -21.23
CA PRO A 213 -9.00 -20.85 -21.60
C PRO A 213 -8.84 -21.77 -22.80
N ARG A 214 -9.87 -22.55 -23.17
CA ARG A 214 -9.85 -23.40 -24.35
C ARG A 214 -9.89 -22.60 -25.65
N SER A 215 -10.40 -21.37 -25.60
CA SER A 215 -10.41 -20.46 -26.76
C SER A 215 -8.99 -19.97 -27.17
N ARG A 216 -7.98 -20.20 -26.30
CA ARG A 216 -6.58 -19.81 -26.55
C ARG A 216 -5.63 -20.96 -26.21
N PRO A 217 -5.59 -22.03 -27.04
CA PRO A 217 -4.81 -23.21 -26.75
C PRO A 217 -3.28 -22.97 -26.82
N GLU A 218 -2.83 -21.94 -27.52
CA GLU A 218 -1.42 -21.52 -27.65
C GLU A 218 -0.80 -21.08 -26.30
N ALA A 219 -1.58 -20.52 -25.41
CA ALA A 219 -1.12 -20.12 -24.10
C ALA A 219 -1.08 -21.30 -23.12
N ARG A 220 0.02 -22.04 -23.11
CA ARG A 220 0.14 -23.30 -22.35
C ARG A 220 0.00 -23.13 -20.83
N HIS A 221 0.66 -22.13 -20.24
CA HIS A 221 0.79 -21.99 -18.77
C HIS A 221 0.12 -20.73 -18.20
N PHE A 222 0.25 -19.61 -18.89
CA PHE A 222 -0.19 -18.30 -18.41
C PHE A 222 -0.85 -17.48 -19.51
N PHE A 223 -1.82 -16.66 -19.10
CA PHE A 223 -2.40 -15.62 -19.93
C PHE A 223 -1.88 -14.26 -19.47
N ALA A 224 -1.41 -13.44 -20.41
CA ALA A 224 -1.05 -12.05 -20.16
C ALA A 224 -2.34 -11.21 -20.11
N VAL A 225 -2.64 -10.65 -18.95
CA VAL A 225 -3.81 -9.77 -18.74
C VAL A 225 -3.32 -8.36 -18.44
N ARG A 226 -3.73 -7.41 -19.28
CA ARG A 226 -3.39 -5.99 -19.16
C ARG A 226 -4.38 -5.31 -18.23
N LEU A 227 -3.90 -4.84 -17.08
CA LEU A 227 -4.68 -4.07 -16.14
C LEU A 227 -4.72 -2.61 -16.62
N ASN A 228 -5.87 -2.18 -17.10
CA ASN A 228 -6.06 -0.84 -17.67
C ASN A 228 -6.78 0.07 -16.67
N PRO A 229 -6.18 1.21 -16.26
CA PRO A 229 -6.78 2.15 -15.31
C PRO A 229 -8.07 2.81 -15.82
N ALA A 230 -8.33 2.80 -17.13
CA ALA A 230 -9.59 3.33 -17.68
C ALA A 230 -10.83 2.47 -17.32
N VAL A 231 -10.62 1.22 -16.86
CA VAL A 231 -11.74 0.27 -16.65
C VAL A 231 -11.71 -0.39 -15.28
N MET A 232 -10.68 -0.13 -14.49
CA MET A 232 -10.52 -0.68 -13.13
C MET A 232 -9.68 0.26 -12.28
N GLU A 233 -9.82 0.13 -10.97
CA GLU A 233 -9.00 0.92 -10.05
C GLU A 233 -7.56 0.40 -10.03
N THR A 234 -6.60 1.23 -10.46
CA THR A 234 -5.17 0.95 -10.32
C THR A 234 -4.49 2.04 -9.52
N LYS A 235 -3.60 1.68 -8.61
CA LYS A 235 -2.88 2.68 -7.80
C LYS A 235 -1.97 3.53 -8.69
N GLY A 236 -2.18 4.85 -8.68
CA GLY A 236 -1.41 5.81 -9.49
C GLY A 236 -1.73 5.75 -10.98
N SER A 237 -2.88 5.19 -11.37
CA SER A 237 -3.32 5.06 -12.77
C SER A 237 -2.26 4.42 -13.68
N VAL A 238 -1.45 3.49 -13.13
CA VAL A 238 -0.39 2.82 -13.87
C VAL A 238 -0.91 1.55 -14.51
N GLU A 239 -0.81 1.50 -15.83
CA GLU A 239 -1.06 0.30 -16.60
C GLU A 239 0.06 -0.74 -16.42
N ARG A 240 -0.30 -2.00 -16.30
CA ARG A 240 0.67 -3.10 -16.28
C ARG A 240 0.04 -4.43 -16.69
N VAL A 241 0.89 -5.40 -17.02
CA VAL A 241 0.47 -6.75 -17.37
C VAL A 241 0.71 -7.68 -16.18
N ILE A 242 -0.27 -8.49 -15.82
CA ILE A 242 -0.13 -9.62 -14.92
C ILE A 242 -0.14 -10.93 -15.71
N HIS A 243 0.43 -11.99 -15.14
CA HIS A 243 0.34 -13.33 -15.69
C HIS A 243 -0.67 -14.15 -14.86
N LEU A 244 -1.76 -14.52 -15.48
CA LEU A 244 -2.83 -15.31 -14.88
C LEU A 244 -2.61 -16.79 -15.23
N PRO A 245 -2.41 -17.69 -14.25
CA PRO A 245 -2.23 -19.12 -14.52
C PRO A 245 -3.44 -19.70 -15.24
N ARG A 246 -3.21 -20.61 -16.20
CA ARG A 246 -4.26 -21.24 -17.01
C ARG A 246 -5.33 -21.93 -16.14
N LYS A 247 -4.90 -22.65 -15.09
CA LYS A 247 -5.81 -23.31 -14.16
C LYS A 247 -6.69 -22.29 -13.42
N LEU A 248 -6.09 -21.20 -12.94
CA LEU A 248 -6.88 -20.14 -12.28
C LEU A 248 -7.86 -19.47 -13.26
N MET A 249 -7.46 -19.23 -14.52
CA MET A 249 -8.37 -18.69 -15.54
C MET A 249 -9.57 -19.61 -15.75
N ALA A 250 -9.36 -20.94 -15.79
CA ALA A 250 -10.45 -21.91 -15.93
C ALA A 250 -11.41 -21.87 -14.74
N ASP A 251 -10.87 -21.78 -13.52
CA ASP A 251 -11.67 -21.70 -12.30
C ASP A 251 -12.49 -20.39 -12.23
N LEU A 252 -11.88 -19.27 -12.64
CA LEU A 252 -12.55 -17.97 -12.72
C LEU A 252 -13.62 -17.94 -13.81
N TRP A 253 -13.36 -18.58 -14.95
CA TRP A 253 -14.36 -18.72 -16.02
C TRP A 253 -15.56 -19.55 -15.55
N ALA A 254 -15.31 -20.71 -14.93
CA ALA A 254 -16.37 -21.54 -14.39
C ALA A 254 -17.19 -20.79 -13.32
N TYR A 255 -16.54 -20.04 -12.43
CA TYR A 255 -17.22 -19.18 -11.46
C TYR A 255 -18.09 -18.12 -12.15
N ALA A 256 -17.53 -17.43 -13.15
CA ALA A 256 -18.26 -16.40 -13.88
C ALA A 256 -19.52 -16.96 -14.56
N ALA A 257 -19.40 -18.10 -15.21
CA ALA A 257 -20.48 -18.73 -15.96
C ALA A 257 -21.56 -19.33 -15.06
N LEU A 258 -21.18 -20.00 -13.96
CA LEU A 258 -22.09 -20.85 -13.20
C LEU A 258 -22.65 -20.17 -11.95
N GLU A 259 -21.87 -19.31 -11.27
CA GLU A 259 -22.25 -18.77 -9.97
C GLU A 259 -22.52 -17.26 -10.01
N ARG A 260 -21.59 -16.50 -10.63
CA ARG A 260 -21.74 -15.05 -10.71
C ARG A 260 -23.03 -14.64 -11.43
N ASN A 261 -23.34 -15.31 -12.55
CA ASN A 261 -24.54 -15.02 -13.35
C ASN A 261 -25.85 -15.26 -12.60
N LYS A 262 -25.84 -16.08 -11.55
CA LYS A 262 -27.03 -16.31 -10.71
C LYS A 262 -27.29 -15.18 -9.70
N ARG A 263 -26.30 -14.29 -9.49
CA ARG A 263 -26.44 -13.18 -8.56
C ARG A 263 -27.07 -12.00 -9.28
N SER A 264 -28.08 -11.40 -8.67
CA SER A 264 -28.71 -10.20 -9.23
C SER A 264 -27.67 -9.11 -9.35
N THR A 265 -27.31 -8.77 -10.58
CA THR A 265 -26.53 -7.57 -10.87
C THR A 265 -27.55 -6.53 -11.30
N SER A 266 -27.73 -5.45 -10.53
CA SER A 266 -28.48 -4.29 -11.00
C SER A 266 -27.84 -3.82 -12.32
N GLY A 267 -28.60 -3.95 -13.42
CA GLY A 267 -28.11 -3.94 -14.80
C GLY A 267 -27.54 -2.62 -15.34
N GLN A 268 -26.91 -1.80 -14.52
CA GLN A 268 -26.41 -0.48 -14.89
C GLN A 268 -24.89 -0.26 -14.64
N ASP A 269 -24.12 -1.30 -14.31
CA ASP A 269 -22.66 -1.14 -14.21
C ASP A 269 -22.05 -1.23 -15.62
N PRO A 270 -21.55 -0.12 -16.19
CA PRO A 270 -20.94 -0.09 -17.53
C PRO A 270 -19.70 -0.96 -17.61
N THR A 271 -19.09 -1.31 -16.47
CA THR A 271 -17.93 -2.20 -16.40
C THR A 271 -18.12 -3.23 -15.28
N PRO A 272 -18.88 -4.31 -15.52
CA PRO A 272 -19.17 -5.29 -14.51
C PRO A 272 -17.91 -5.94 -13.95
N THR A 273 -17.82 -5.96 -12.61
CA THR A 273 -16.69 -6.60 -11.90
C THR A 273 -16.86 -8.11 -11.86
N LEU A 274 -15.75 -8.84 -11.80
CA LEU A 274 -15.73 -10.30 -11.71
C LEU A 274 -16.38 -10.78 -10.40
N PHE A 275 -15.97 -10.20 -9.27
CA PHE A 275 -16.42 -10.63 -7.97
C PHE A 275 -17.53 -9.71 -7.45
N VAL A 276 -18.66 -10.32 -7.12
CA VAL A 276 -19.83 -9.64 -6.55
C VAL A 276 -20.30 -10.36 -5.29
N THR A 277 -20.92 -9.63 -4.37
CA THR A 277 -21.54 -10.15 -3.15
C THR A 277 -22.73 -11.06 -3.49
N ALA A 278 -23.37 -11.65 -2.49
CA ALA A 278 -24.57 -12.44 -2.71
C ALA A 278 -25.71 -11.60 -3.34
N GLU A 279 -25.75 -10.31 -3.01
CA GLU A 279 -26.72 -9.32 -3.49
C GLU A 279 -26.35 -8.74 -4.87
N GLY A 280 -25.26 -9.20 -5.50
CA GLY A 280 -24.80 -8.72 -6.80
C GLY A 280 -24.01 -7.40 -6.75
N ALA A 281 -23.73 -6.84 -5.57
CA ALA A 281 -22.96 -5.62 -5.42
C ALA A 281 -21.45 -5.88 -5.48
N ARG A 282 -20.68 -4.87 -5.89
CA ARG A 282 -19.21 -4.91 -5.84
C ARG A 282 -18.72 -5.03 -4.39
N PHE A 283 -17.70 -5.84 -4.15
CA PHE A 283 -17.04 -5.91 -2.84
C PHE A 283 -16.35 -4.58 -2.48
N ALA A 284 -16.51 -4.14 -1.23
CA ALA A 284 -15.65 -3.12 -0.67
C ALA A 284 -14.26 -3.71 -0.30
N THR A 285 -13.21 -2.91 -0.43
CA THR A 285 -11.86 -3.35 -0.01
C THR A 285 -11.82 -3.80 1.45
N ARG A 286 -12.52 -3.10 2.33
CA ARG A 286 -12.64 -3.44 3.77
C ARG A 286 -13.23 -4.83 3.98
N SER A 287 -14.25 -5.21 3.22
CA SER A 287 -14.85 -6.54 3.32
C SER A 287 -13.85 -7.66 3.04
N VAL A 288 -12.93 -7.46 2.07
CA VAL A 288 -11.87 -8.44 1.78
C VAL A 288 -10.93 -8.61 2.97
N TRP A 289 -10.54 -7.50 3.62
CA TRP A 289 -9.71 -7.54 4.83
C TRP A 289 -10.40 -8.32 5.96
N GLU A 290 -11.69 -8.08 6.16
CA GLU A 290 -12.50 -8.75 7.19
C GLU A 290 -12.65 -10.25 6.90
N ILE A 291 -12.91 -10.62 5.63
CA ILE A 291 -12.99 -12.03 5.19
C ILE A 291 -11.68 -12.76 5.52
N TYR A 292 -10.54 -12.18 5.14
CA TYR A 292 -9.24 -12.80 5.41
C TYR A 292 -8.89 -12.85 6.89
N ALA A 293 -9.24 -11.80 7.65
CA ALA A 293 -9.02 -11.77 9.08
C ALA A 293 -9.79 -12.87 9.84
N ARG A 294 -10.99 -13.25 9.37
CA ARG A 294 -11.80 -14.32 9.99
C ARG A 294 -11.13 -15.68 9.92
N THR A 295 -10.34 -15.97 8.88
CA THR A 295 -9.62 -17.25 8.76
C THR A 295 -8.63 -17.50 9.89
N ARG A 296 -8.17 -16.43 10.58
CA ARG A 296 -7.26 -16.57 11.73
C ARG A 296 -7.83 -17.46 12.83
N LYS A 297 -9.14 -17.46 13.04
CA LYS A 297 -9.80 -18.28 14.04
C LYS A 297 -9.64 -19.78 13.74
N ILE A 298 -9.50 -20.14 12.47
CA ILE A 298 -9.37 -21.52 11.99
C ILE A 298 -7.90 -21.91 11.87
N THR A 299 -7.09 -21.03 11.27
CA THR A 299 -5.70 -21.35 10.89
C THR A 299 -4.66 -20.94 11.93
N GLY A 300 -5.01 -20.09 12.90
CA GLY A 300 -4.06 -19.45 13.81
C GLY A 300 -3.23 -18.33 13.18
N PHE A 301 -3.23 -18.19 11.85
CA PHE A 301 -2.41 -17.23 11.12
C PHE A 301 -3.18 -15.98 10.76
N HIS A 302 -2.52 -14.81 10.89
CA HIS A 302 -3.07 -13.56 10.41
C HIS A 302 -2.65 -13.32 8.96
N VAL A 303 -3.57 -13.51 8.02
CA VAL A 303 -3.38 -13.23 6.59
C VAL A 303 -4.11 -11.95 6.21
N ASN A 304 -3.51 -11.16 5.33
CA ASN A 304 -4.12 -9.96 4.78
C ASN A 304 -3.72 -9.78 3.31
N PRO A 305 -4.42 -8.92 2.53
CA PRO A 305 -4.14 -8.73 1.11
C PRO A 305 -2.69 -8.34 0.79
N HIS A 306 -2.06 -7.51 1.62
CA HIS A 306 -0.66 -7.14 1.40
C HIS A 306 0.31 -8.30 1.65
N ALA A 307 0.03 -9.15 2.65
CA ALA A 307 0.85 -10.33 2.88
C ALA A 307 0.81 -11.30 1.70
N LEU A 308 -0.37 -11.55 1.08
CA LEU A 308 -0.48 -12.38 -0.11
C LEU A 308 0.32 -11.81 -1.29
N ARG A 309 0.27 -10.50 -1.49
CA ARG A 309 1.06 -9.82 -2.53
C ARG A 309 2.57 -9.89 -2.25
N HIS A 310 3.00 -9.74 -1.00
CA HIS A 310 4.40 -9.92 -0.62
C HIS A 310 4.85 -11.36 -0.83
N THR A 311 4.02 -12.30 -0.49
CA THR A 311 4.24 -13.74 -0.71
C THR A 311 4.43 -14.05 -2.20
N TYR A 312 3.51 -13.59 -3.08
CA TYR A 312 3.68 -13.70 -4.52
C TYR A 312 5.03 -13.13 -4.99
N ALA A 313 5.34 -11.90 -4.58
CA ALA A 313 6.55 -11.23 -5.03
C ALA A 313 7.82 -11.99 -4.62
N THR A 314 7.88 -12.43 -3.37
CA THR A 314 9.06 -13.11 -2.83
C THR A 314 9.25 -14.51 -3.43
N HIS A 315 8.19 -15.33 -3.45
CA HIS A 315 8.29 -16.68 -4.03
C HIS A 315 8.56 -16.64 -5.55
N THR A 316 7.95 -15.69 -6.28
CA THR A 316 8.24 -15.53 -7.71
C THR A 316 9.66 -15.04 -7.94
N LEU A 317 10.17 -14.11 -7.11
CA LEU A 317 11.55 -13.66 -7.20
C LEU A 317 12.52 -14.81 -6.93
N ALA A 318 12.30 -15.59 -5.87
CA ALA A 318 13.11 -16.75 -5.54
C ALA A 318 13.13 -17.79 -6.69
N ALA A 319 11.97 -18.09 -7.28
CA ALA A 319 11.86 -19.01 -8.41
C ALA A 319 12.60 -18.48 -9.65
N LEU A 320 12.45 -17.20 -9.98
CA LEU A 320 13.10 -16.60 -11.13
C LEU A 320 14.60 -16.47 -10.97
N SER A 321 15.10 -16.22 -9.77
CA SER A 321 16.53 -16.09 -9.47
C SER A 321 17.31 -17.40 -9.68
N LYS A 322 16.61 -18.55 -9.76
CA LYS A 322 17.22 -19.85 -10.12
C LYS A 322 17.51 -19.98 -11.62
N VAL A 323 16.79 -19.27 -12.46
CA VAL A 323 16.86 -19.40 -13.93
C VAL A 323 17.29 -18.11 -14.64
N ARG A 324 17.39 -17.01 -13.93
CA ARG A 324 17.76 -15.69 -14.43
C ARG A 324 18.71 -15.01 -13.46
N ASN A 325 19.48 -14.00 -13.92
CA ASN A 325 20.22 -13.16 -13.00
C ASN A 325 19.25 -12.34 -12.11
N GLN A 326 19.67 -12.03 -10.89
CA GLN A 326 18.87 -11.38 -9.87
C GLN A 326 18.32 -10.01 -10.34
N GLY A 327 19.09 -9.24 -11.11
CA GLY A 327 18.66 -7.95 -11.65
C GLY A 327 17.47 -8.08 -12.60
N SER A 328 17.49 -9.06 -13.51
CA SER A 328 16.39 -9.33 -14.44
C SER A 328 15.14 -9.85 -13.73
N ALA A 329 15.32 -10.67 -12.70
CA ALA A 329 14.23 -11.16 -11.86
C ALA A 329 13.55 -10.01 -11.08
N LEU A 330 14.34 -9.08 -10.53
CA LEU A 330 13.82 -7.87 -9.85
C LEU A 330 13.04 -6.96 -10.79
N LEU A 331 13.55 -6.71 -11.99
CA LEU A 331 12.85 -5.90 -12.99
C LEU A 331 11.53 -6.54 -13.42
N TYR A 332 11.52 -7.87 -13.59
CA TYR A 332 10.29 -8.60 -13.87
C TYR A 332 9.25 -8.37 -12.77
N ILE A 333 9.59 -8.61 -11.50
CA ILE A 333 8.68 -8.41 -10.37
C ILE A 333 8.25 -6.96 -10.24
N ARG A 334 9.16 -5.99 -10.39
CA ARG A 334 8.83 -4.56 -10.38
C ARG A 334 7.71 -4.23 -11.37
N ASN A 335 7.85 -4.71 -12.61
CA ASN A 335 6.89 -4.44 -13.67
C ASN A 335 5.53 -5.12 -13.41
N ARG A 336 5.53 -6.37 -12.90
CA ARG A 336 4.30 -7.10 -12.55
C ARG A 336 3.56 -6.48 -11.38
N LEU A 337 4.29 -5.98 -10.40
CA LEU A 337 3.70 -5.31 -9.24
C LEU A 337 3.33 -3.85 -9.52
N GLY A 338 3.86 -3.23 -10.58
CA GLY A 338 3.67 -1.80 -10.85
C GLY A 338 4.30 -0.94 -9.75
N HIS A 339 5.55 -1.24 -9.37
CA HIS A 339 6.33 -0.39 -8.50
C HIS A 339 7.06 0.67 -9.33
N SER A 340 6.89 1.94 -8.97
CA SER A 340 7.58 3.06 -9.61
C SER A 340 9.11 3.02 -9.39
N SER A 341 9.56 2.39 -8.30
CA SER A 341 10.98 2.31 -7.94
C SER A 341 11.44 0.87 -7.72
N VAL A 342 12.64 0.55 -8.24
CA VAL A 342 13.34 -0.72 -7.98
C VAL A 342 13.65 -0.88 -6.48
N VAL A 343 13.92 0.22 -5.77
CA VAL A 343 14.16 0.23 -4.32
C VAL A 343 12.98 -0.36 -3.53
N THR A 344 11.75 -0.16 -4.01
CA THR A 344 10.58 -0.78 -3.38
C THR A 344 10.58 -2.30 -3.58
N THR A 345 11.09 -2.77 -4.71
CA THR A 345 11.15 -4.20 -5.06
C THR A 345 12.36 -4.89 -4.43
N SER A 346 13.49 -4.20 -4.25
CA SER A 346 14.68 -4.79 -3.62
C SER A 346 14.46 -5.23 -2.17
N ARG A 347 13.40 -4.78 -1.53
CA ARG A 347 12.98 -5.28 -0.21
C ARG A 347 12.72 -6.79 -0.19
N TYR A 348 12.37 -7.37 -1.33
CA TYR A 348 12.12 -8.81 -1.45
C TYR A 348 13.41 -9.64 -1.51
N CYS A 349 14.56 -9.03 -1.88
CA CYS A 349 15.83 -9.73 -1.96
C CYS A 349 16.27 -10.33 -0.62
N HIS A 350 16.03 -9.61 0.48
CA HIS A 350 16.40 -10.10 1.82
C HIS A 350 15.69 -11.41 2.22
N TYR A 351 14.55 -11.71 1.59
CA TYR A 351 13.78 -12.94 1.87
C TYR A 351 14.11 -14.08 0.90
N VAL A 352 14.71 -13.75 -0.24
CA VAL A 352 15.15 -14.79 -1.19
C VAL A 352 16.27 -15.61 -0.59
N ASP A 353 17.15 -15.00 0.19
CA ASP A 353 18.23 -15.67 0.89
C ASP A 353 17.68 -16.63 1.96
N ASP A 354 16.69 -16.18 2.76
CA ASP A 354 16.02 -17.03 3.77
C ASP A 354 15.29 -18.23 3.13
N ILE A 355 14.63 -18.02 1.98
CA ILE A 355 13.95 -19.09 1.24
C ILE A 355 14.98 -20.03 0.60
N ALA A 356 16.08 -19.49 0.08
CA ALA A 356 17.16 -20.26 -0.50
C ALA A 356 17.82 -21.16 0.56
N GLU A 357 18.03 -20.65 1.77
CA GLU A 357 18.57 -21.40 2.90
C GLU A 357 17.65 -22.57 3.32
N SER A 358 16.33 -22.32 3.40
CA SER A 358 15.34 -23.36 3.67
C SER A 358 15.32 -24.46 2.59
N LEU A 359 15.44 -24.08 1.31
CA LEU A 359 15.50 -25.03 0.20
C LEU A 359 16.81 -25.80 0.18
N MET A 360 17.92 -25.19 0.58
CA MET A 360 19.20 -25.88 0.75
C MET A 360 19.12 -26.90 1.87
N ALA A 361 18.48 -26.60 2.99
CA ALA A 361 18.27 -27.52 4.09
C ALA A 361 17.44 -28.75 3.67
N VAL A 362 16.38 -28.55 2.89
CA VAL A 362 15.57 -29.63 2.32
C VAL A 362 16.43 -30.49 1.36
N TYR A 363 17.16 -29.87 0.44
CA TYR A 363 18.05 -30.57 -0.49
C TYR A 363 19.12 -31.39 0.23
N GLN A 364 19.75 -30.82 1.28
CA GLN A 364 20.72 -31.56 2.09
C GLN A 364 20.07 -32.75 2.80
N SER A 365 18.88 -32.59 3.36
CA SER A 365 18.14 -33.70 3.98
C SER A 365 17.82 -34.81 2.98
N GLU A 366 17.33 -34.47 1.79
CA GLU A 366 17.07 -35.45 0.73
C GLU A 366 18.35 -36.16 0.26
N LEU A 367 19.46 -35.41 0.13
CA LEU A 367 20.76 -35.97 -0.26
C LEU A 367 21.30 -36.93 0.81
N PHE A 368 21.21 -36.60 2.11
CA PHE A 368 21.60 -37.49 3.18
C PHE A 368 20.78 -38.77 3.18
N THR A 369 19.46 -38.68 3.02
CA THR A 369 18.59 -39.84 2.90
C THR A 369 18.99 -40.74 1.73
N ALA A 370 19.24 -40.16 0.56
CA ALA A 370 19.67 -40.91 -0.62
C ALA A 370 21.07 -41.55 -0.45
N LEU A 371 21.97 -40.88 0.26
CA LEU A 371 23.31 -41.44 0.57
C LEU A 371 23.24 -42.59 1.58
N ASP A 372 22.38 -42.49 2.59
CA ASP A 372 22.16 -43.55 3.57
C ASP A 372 21.53 -44.80 2.92
N GLU A 373 20.62 -44.62 1.97
CA GLU A 373 20.02 -45.71 1.17
C GLU A 373 21.06 -46.43 0.25
N LEU A 374 22.11 -45.74 -0.18
CA LEU A 374 23.18 -46.33 -0.99
C LEU A 374 24.23 -47.08 -0.18
N GLN A 375 24.25 -46.92 1.15
CA GLN A 375 25.18 -47.62 2.08
C GLN A 375 24.58 -48.85 2.75
N GLN A 376 23.29 -49.13 2.54
CA GLN A 376 22.59 -50.36 2.92
C GLN A 376 22.53 -51.34 1.72
#